data_08bd5a3a0a072595ef26da0b15098918
#
_entry.id   08bd5a3a0a072595ef26da0b15098918
#
_cell.length_a   1.000
_cell.length_b   1.000
_cell.length_c   1.000
_cell.angle_alpha   90.00
_cell.angle_beta   90.00
_cell.angle_gamma   90.00
#
_symmetry.space_group_name_H-M   'P 1'
#
loop_
_entity.id
_entity.type
_entity.pdbx_description
1 polymer ?
#
loop_
_entity_poly.entity_id
_entity_poly.type
_entity_poly.pdbx_seq_one_letter_code
_entity_poly.pdbx_strand_id
1 'polypeptide(L)'
;FGLNLSRLDIRQEAARHYKLITSVCKKLGIADYSKLSEEAKIKFLSKEYKSRRPLIPQNIKLDADDRETWTTFKMISESPRECLGAYVISMASNVSDILVVMLLQKEAGIKSCLRIVPLFETLSDLQNSHIVMESLFKHSWYVNYFKKNQEIMIGYSDSSKDAGKFAASWAQYCAQEKLGNIATKYKIKLTLFHGRGGSVGRGGGPVYAALLSQPPGTVNARTRVTEQGEVIQQKYGSESLAEYSLGTYIGAVLEATLSPPIQPKKKWRNLMDEMSILSSESYRGYLNNNKNFLRYFDEITPKNILDKLYIGSRPSKRKKSQDIKDLRAIPWVFAWTQIRLVLPAWLGTTEALQLASRGKNKLILKDMLYRWPFFYEMMDMLDMILTKTNQRVIEYYEECLADNDLKKIGRNLRKNLSLLIDLNKKLIPSHILNQRKEFRKSILIRDTYAEILNLLQANIMLRLSKKNIDRKQKEILMEAMIVTISGISAAMKNTG
;
A
#
# COMPACT_ATOMS: atom_id res chain seq x y z
N PHE A 1 20.78 -7.07 -20.25
CA PHE A 1 20.30 -7.69 -19.00
C PHE A 1 21.37 -8.57 -18.32
N GLY A 2 22.38 -9.04 -19.02
CA GLY A 2 23.41 -9.93 -18.47
C GLY A 2 22.82 -11.23 -17.92
N LEU A 3 23.56 -11.89 -17.02
CA LEU A 3 23.13 -13.14 -16.38
C LEU A 3 22.07 -12.90 -15.28
N ASN A 4 21.85 -11.66 -14.85
CA ASN A 4 21.04 -11.33 -13.68
C ASN A 4 19.59 -10.93 -14.02
N LEU A 5 19.22 -10.91 -15.28
CA LEU A 5 17.92 -10.50 -15.82
C LEU A 5 17.43 -9.15 -15.28
N SER A 6 17.29 -8.99 -13.96
CA SER A 6 16.91 -7.75 -13.30
C SER A 6 17.59 -7.62 -11.92
N ARG A 7 17.78 -6.39 -11.46
CA ARG A 7 18.35 -6.11 -10.13
C ARG A 7 17.30 -6.36 -9.05
N LEU A 8 17.69 -7.08 -7.99
CA LEU A 8 16.85 -7.40 -6.87
C LEU A 8 16.92 -6.28 -5.81
N ASP A 9 15.78 -5.73 -5.39
CA ASP A 9 15.70 -4.91 -4.21
C ASP A 9 15.64 -5.76 -2.94
N ILE A 10 16.47 -5.40 -1.97
CA ILE A 10 16.38 -5.97 -0.63
C ILE A 10 15.37 -5.15 0.18
N ARG A 11 14.50 -5.79 0.93
CA ARG A 11 13.51 -5.11 1.76
C ARG A 11 13.43 -5.72 3.15
N GLN A 12 13.51 -4.86 4.18
CA GLN A 12 13.40 -5.27 5.58
C GLN A 12 12.71 -4.19 6.41
N GLU A 13 12.12 -4.58 7.54
CA GLU A 13 11.40 -3.69 8.44
C GLU A 13 12.35 -2.92 9.36
N ALA A 14 12.09 -1.61 9.60
CA ALA A 14 12.89 -0.75 10.46
C ALA A 14 13.10 -1.32 11.85
N ALA A 15 12.07 -1.94 12.45
CA ALA A 15 12.15 -2.55 13.76
C ALA A 15 13.24 -3.65 13.89
N ARG A 16 13.54 -4.37 12.80
CA ARG A 16 14.61 -5.39 12.81
C ARG A 16 15.99 -4.77 12.87
N HIS A 17 16.21 -3.69 12.16
CA HIS A 17 17.48 -2.94 12.20
C HIS A 17 17.68 -2.30 13.58
N TYR A 18 16.61 -1.70 14.13
CA TYR A 18 16.60 -1.14 15.46
C TYR A 18 16.94 -2.20 16.54
N LYS A 19 16.32 -3.40 16.45
CA LYS A 19 16.59 -4.51 17.37
C LYS A 19 18.05 -4.95 17.29
N LEU A 20 18.58 -5.14 16.09
CA LEU A 20 19.98 -5.53 15.87
C LEU A 20 20.96 -4.53 16.48
N ILE A 21 20.84 -3.23 16.16
CA ILE A 21 21.77 -2.21 16.69
C ILE A 21 21.66 -2.08 18.23
N THR A 22 20.46 -2.19 18.79
CA THR A 22 20.24 -2.18 20.24
C THR A 22 20.94 -3.37 20.91
N SER A 23 20.80 -4.56 20.32
CA SER A 23 21.46 -5.79 20.82
C SER A 23 22.98 -5.67 20.76
N VAL A 24 23.52 -5.14 19.66
CA VAL A 24 24.96 -4.89 19.49
C VAL A 24 25.47 -3.91 20.55
N CYS A 25 24.84 -2.75 20.70
CA CYS A 25 25.25 -1.74 21.69
C CYS A 25 25.21 -2.29 23.12
N LYS A 26 24.17 -3.02 23.48
CA LYS A 26 24.02 -3.65 24.79
C LYS A 26 25.14 -4.67 25.07
N LYS A 27 25.47 -5.54 24.11
CA LYS A 27 26.51 -6.58 24.25
C LYS A 27 27.91 -6.00 24.36
N LEU A 28 28.15 -4.86 23.73
CA LEU A 28 29.44 -4.17 23.75
C LEU A 28 29.57 -3.17 24.92
N GLY A 29 28.51 -2.94 25.71
CA GLY A 29 28.51 -1.96 26.81
C GLY A 29 28.74 -0.51 26.36
N ILE A 30 28.43 -0.17 25.09
CA ILE A 30 28.75 1.14 24.53
C ILE A 30 27.69 2.17 24.89
N ALA A 31 26.39 1.81 24.75
CA ALA A 31 25.26 2.69 25.01
C ALA A 31 23.97 1.88 25.17
N ASP A 32 23.02 2.39 25.93
CA ASP A 32 21.64 1.90 25.90
C ASP A 32 20.90 2.60 24.75
N TYR A 33 21.08 2.07 23.54
CA TYR A 33 20.53 2.64 22.31
C TYR A 33 18.99 2.81 22.39
N SER A 34 18.32 1.94 23.16
CA SER A 34 16.87 1.98 23.31
C SER A 34 16.36 3.19 24.08
N LYS A 35 17.19 3.78 24.95
CA LYS A 35 16.85 4.95 25.76
C LYS A 35 17.30 6.28 25.14
N LEU A 36 18.01 6.25 24.02
CA LEU A 36 18.47 7.46 23.36
C LEU A 36 17.30 8.22 22.69
N SER A 37 17.32 9.56 22.79
CA SER A 37 16.46 10.40 21.97
C SER A 37 16.82 10.27 20.48
N GLU A 38 15.95 10.71 19.60
CA GLU A 38 16.21 10.61 18.14
C GLU A 38 17.49 11.39 17.76
N GLU A 39 17.71 12.58 18.31
CA GLU A 39 18.90 13.39 18.07
C GLU A 39 20.17 12.68 18.57
N ALA A 40 20.10 12.01 19.74
CA ALA A 40 21.20 11.24 20.28
C ALA A 40 21.51 10.01 19.43
N LYS A 41 20.49 9.31 18.90
CA LYS A 41 20.64 8.22 17.93
C LYS A 41 21.33 8.69 16.66
N ILE A 42 20.87 9.79 16.06
CA ILE A 42 21.47 10.37 14.86
C ILE A 42 22.94 10.73 15.09
N LYS A 43 23.25 11.36 16.24
CA LYS A 43 24.63 11.70 16.62
C LYS A 43 25.50 10.45 16.78
N PHE A 44 25.01 9.45 17.48
CA PHE A 44 25.69 8.16 17.67
C PHE A 44 25.97 7.48 16.32
N LEU A 45 24.95 7.29 15.49
CA LEU A 45 25.06 6.61 14.20
C LEU A 45 26.00 7.37 13.25
N SER A 46 25.95 8.70 13.24
CA SER A 46 26.83 9.53 12.42
C SER A 46 28.30 9.44 12.88
N LYS A 47 28.54 9.32 14.19
CA LYS A 47 29.88 9.11 14.76
C LYS A 47 30.42 7.75 14.39
N GLU A 48 29.65 6.68 14.59
CA GLU A 48 30.08 5.32 14.28
C GLU A 48 30.26 5.09 12.78
N TYR A 49 29.43 5.71 11.93
CA TYR A 49 29.62 5.67 10.49
C TYR A 49 30.95 6.29 10.05
N LYS A 50 31.40 7.37 10.67
CA LYS A 50 32.68 8.05 10.38
C LYS A 50 33.87 7.36 11.02
N SER A 51 33.66 6.52 12.02
CA SER A 51 34.72 5.80 12.73
C SER A 51 35.45 4.83 11.78
N ARG A 52 36.78 4.73 11.91
CA ARG A 52 37.56 3.71 11.22
C ARG A 52 37.50 2.34 11.93
N ARG A 53 37.20 2.35 13.21
CA ARG A 53 37.04 1.11 14.01
C ARG A 53 35.69 0.48 13.68
N PRO A 54 35.62 -0.81 13.34
CA PRO A 54 34.36 -1.52 13.23
C PRO A 54 33.57 -1.49 14.55
N LEU A 55 32.26 -1.27 14.46
CA LEU A 55 31.35 -1.35 15.59
C LEU A 55 31.00 -2.79 15.93
N ILE A 56 30.80 -3.64 14.90
CA ILE A 56 30.34 -5.02 15.06
C ILE A 56 31.51 -5.98 14.97
N PRO A 57 31.92 -6.63 16.08
CA PRO A 57 32.96 -7.64 16.08
C PRO A 57 32.56 -8.87 15.23
N GLN A 58 33.55 -9.50 14.56
CA GLN A 58 33.32 -10.68 13.71
C GLN A 58 32.66 -11.84 14.49
N ASN A 59 33.01 -12.01 15.76
CA ASN A 59 32.56 -13.13 16.61
C ASN A 59 31.40 -12.76 17.53
N ILE A 60 30.64 -11.70 17.24
CA ILE A 60 29.51 -11.29 18.08
C ILE A 60 28.43 -12.39 18.12
N LYS A 61 28.05 -12.81 19.32
CA LYS A 61 26.97 -13.79 19.51
C LYS A 61 25.62 -13.07 19.43
N LEU A 62 24.86 -13.28 18.38
CA LEU A 62 23.52 -12.71 18.14
C LEU A 62 22.44 -13.78 18.33
N ASP A 63 21.23 -13.38 18.77
CA ASP A 63 20.06 -14.25 18.76
C ASP A 63 19.63 -14.57 17.31
N ALA A 64 18.67 -15.47 17.11
CA ALA A 64 18.29 -15.96 15.80
C ALA A 64 17.81 -14.85 14.85
N ASP A 65 16.95 -13.93 15.34
CA ASP A 65 16.39 -12.84 14.53
C ASP A 65 17.46 -11.81 14.14
N ASP A 66 18.31 -11.41 15.12
CA ASP A 66 19.39 -10.45 14.89
C ASP A 66 20.45 -11.04 13.96
N ARG A 67 20.73 -12.35 14.10
CA ARG A 67 21.64 -13.08 13.21
C ARG A 67 21.12 -13.13 11.79
N GLU A 68 19.83 -13.41 11.58
CA GLU A 68 19.19 -13.39 10.25
C GLU A 68 19.34 -12.00 9.62
N THR A 69 19.03 -10.94 10.38
CA THR A 69 19.16 -9.57 9.92
C THR A 69 20.62 -9.26 9.54
N TRP A 70 21.58 -9.60 10.39
CA TRP A 70 23.00 -9.38 10.14
C TRP A 70 23.52 -10.20 8.93
N THR A 71 23.09 -11.46 8.80
CA THR A 71 23.45 -12.32 7.67
C THR A 71 22.95 -11.75 6.34
N THR A 72 21.79 -11.05 6.34
CA THR A 72 21.31 -10.35 5.14
C THR A 72 22.33 -9.29 4.67
N PHE A 73 22.93 -8.50 5.58
CA PHE A 73 23.94 -7.52 5.20
C PHE A 73 25.24 -8.19 4.73
N LYS A 74 25.65 -9.31 5.34
CA LYS A 74 26.79 -10.10 4.86
C LYS A 74 26.54 -10.64 3.45
N MET A 75 25.37 -11.24 3.20
CA MET A 75 24.98 -11.70 1.88
C MET A 75 25.06 -10.59 0.84
N ILE A 76 24.60 -9.37 1.17
CA ILE A 76 24.71 -8.20 0.28
C ILE A 76 26.18 -7.89 -0.04
N SER A 77 27.09 -7.99 0.95
CA SER A 77 28.52 -7.71 0.73
C SER A 77 29.23 -8.74 -0.15
N GLU A 78 28.74 -9.99 -0.15
CA GLU A 78 29.27 -11.12 -0.92
C GLU A 78 28.62 -11.23 -2.32
N SER A 79 27.47 -10.59 -2.53
CA SER A 79 26.75 -10.64 -3.80
C SER A 79 27.35 -9.68 -4.84
N PRO A 80 27.38 -10.07 -6.15
CA PRO A 80 27.75 -9.15 -7.21
C PRO A 80 26.87 -7.89 -7.20
N ARG A 81 27.51 -6.73 -7.29
CA ARG A 81 26.79 -5.42 -7.15
C ARG A 81 25.73 -5.20 -8.22
N GLU A 82 25.93 -5.74 -9.39
CA GLU A 82 25.03 -5.69 -10.55
C GLU A 82 23.71 -6.46 -10.31
N CYS A 83 23.71 -7.45 -9.43
CA CYS A 83 22.51 -8.22 -9.06
C CYS A 83 21.58 -7.42 -8.13
N LEU A 84 22.08 -6.37 -7.46
CA LEU A 84 21.39 -5.68 -6.39
C LEU A 84 20.93 -4.29 -6.81
N GLY A 85 19.70 -3.96 -6.44
CA GLY A 85 19.05 -2.68 -6.69
C GLY A 85 19.19 -1.70 -5.52
N ALA A 86 18.17 -1.60 -4.70
CA ALA A 86 18.07 -0.73 -3.55
C ALA A 86 17.83 -1.52 -2.26
N TYR A 87 18.08 -0.88 -1.12
CA TYR A 87 17.66 -1.37 0.20
C TYR A 87 16.44 -0.58 0.66
N VAL A 88 15.27 -1.21 0.65
CA VAL A 88 13.99 -0.60 1.03
C VAL A 88 13.73 -0.86 2.51
N ILE A 89 13.46 0.20 3.26
CA ILE A 89 13.14 0.12 4.70
C ILE A 89 11.64 0.28 4.85
N SER A 90 10.91 -0.81 5.15
CA SER A 90 9.49 -0.70 5.47
C SER A 90 9.25 -0.19 6.89
N MET A 91 8.12 0.52 7.09
CA MET A 91 7.77 1.16 8.36
C MET A 91 8.84 2.15 8.83
N ALA A 92 9.46 2.88 7.88
CA ALA A 92 10.40 3.93 8.21
C ALA A 92 9.64 5.14 8.78
N SER A 93 10.05 5.61 9.96
CA SER A 93 9.40 6.72 10.67
C SER A 93 10.39 7.79 11.14
N ASN A 94 11.68 7.46 11.17
CA ASN A 94 12.73 8.32 11.75
C ASN A 94 13.97 8.37 10.87
N VAL A 95 14.78 9.41 11.07
CA VAL A 95 16.11 9.54 10.42
C VAL A 95 17.04 8.41 10.84
N SER A 96 16.99 8.00 12.11
CA SER A 96 17.81 6.91 12.63
C SER A 96 17.55 5.59 11.92
N ASP A 97 16.32 5.31 11.42
CA ASP A 97 16.00 4.10 10.66
C ASP A 97 16.82 4.02 9.35
N ILE A 98 17.09 5.18 8.73
CA ILE A 98 17.86 5.27 7.49
C ILE A 98 19.35 5.15 7.79
N LEU A 99 19.82 5.85 8.83
CA LEU A 99 21.25 5.89 9.19
C LEU A 99 21.74 4.56 9.76
N VAL A 100 20.89 3.81 10.47
CA VAL A 100 21.21 2.42 10.91
C VAL A 100 21.51 1.54 9.73
N VAL A 101 20.69 1.56 8.68
CA VAL A 101 20.93 0.73 7.47
C VAL A 101 22.21 1.15 6.77
N MET A 102 22.52 2.44 6.75
CA MET A 102 23.79 2.92 6.18
C MET A 102 24.99 2.42 6.98
N LEU A 103 24.91 2.46 8.32
CA LEU A 103 25.94 1.93 9.21
C LEU A 103 26.11 0.41 9.03
N LEU A 104 25.01 -0.36 9.03
CA LEU A 104 25.07 -1.81 8.89
C LEU A 104 25.66 -2.26 7.52
N GLN A 105 25.39 -1.52 6.45
CA GLN A 105 26.05 -1.76 5.16
C GLN A 105 27.55 -1.53 5.25
N LYS A 106 28.00 -0.46 5.89
CA LYS A 106 29.44 -0.20 6.12
C LYS A 106 30.08 -1.30 6.96
N GLU A 107 29.45 -1.68 8.08
CA GLU A 107 29.97 -2.70 9.01
C GLU A 107 30.07 -4.08 8.37
N ALA A 108 29.19 -4.41 7.41
CA ALA A 108 29.26 -5.63 6.61
C ALA A 108 30.35 -5.59 5.51
N GLY A 109 31.07 -4.49 5.36
CA GLY A 109 32.15 -4.34 4.37
C GLY A 109 31.67 -4.01 2.96
N ILE A 110 30.44 -3.51 2.80
CA ILE A 110 29.90 -3.10 1.49
C ILE A 110 30.63 -1.84 1.02
N LYS A 111 31.48 -1.96 -0.01
CA LYS A 111 32.30 -0.85 -0.53
C LYS A 111 31.49 0.32 -1.04
N SER A 112 30.36 0.04 -1.71
CA SER A 112 29.41 1.06 -2.20
C SER A 112 28.00 0.67 -1.74
N CYS A 113 27.50 1.41 -0.75
CA CYS A 113 26.18 1.16 -0.19
C CYS A 113 25.09 1.12 -1.28
N LEU A 114 24.16 0.19 -1.14
CA LEU A 114 22.92 0.21 -1.90
C LEU A 114 22.18 1.51 -1.61
N ARG A 115 21.44 2.02 -2.59
CA ARG A 115 20.52 3.14 -2.34
C ARG A 115 19.57 2.78 -1.21
N ILE A 116 19.45 3.64 -0.23
CA ILE A 116 18.57 3.44 0.92
C ILE A 116 17.25 4.15 0.63
N VAL A 117 16.17 3.38 0.62
CA VAL A 117 14.83 3.84 0.23
C VAL A 117 13.90 3.70 1.42
N PRO A 118 13.66 4.78 2.19
CA PRO A 118 12.63 4.75 3.23
C PRO A 118 11.25 4.61 2.60
N LEU A 119 10.43 3.74 3.17
CA LEU A 119 9.04 3.55 2.79
C LEU A 119 8.15 4.07 3.92
N PHE A 120 7.42 5.14 3.65
CA PHE A 120 6.43 5.72 4.54
C PHE A 120 5.06 5.07 4.28
N GLU A 121 4.54 4.32 5.25
CA GLU A 121 3.41 3.41 5.04
C GLU A 121 2.14 3.80 5.80
N THR A 122 2.23 4.33 7.02
CA THR A 122 1.06 4.74 7.80
C THR A 122 0.64 6.18 7.46
N LEU A 123 -0.57 6.56 7.89
CA LEU A 123 -1.03 7.95 7.77
C LEU A 123 -0.06 8.92 8.46
N SER A 124 0.39 8.58 9.66
CA SER A 124 1.34 9.37 10.44
C SER A 124 2.70 9.48 9.73
N ASP A 125 3.22 8.36 9.20
CA ASP A 125 4.50 8.37 8.48
C ASP A 125 4.44 9.26 7.24
N LEU A 126 3.34 9.19 6.47
CA LEU A 126 3.13 10.06 5.30
C LEU A 126 3.08 11.53 5.70
N GLN A 127 2.34 11.86 6.78
CA GLN A 127 2.24 13.24 7.27
C GLN A 127 3.58 13.80 7.73
N ASN A 128 4.44 12.97 8.34
CA ASN A 128 5.73 13.35 8.90
C ASN A 128 6.92 13.12 7.95
N SER A 129 6.72 12.45 6.82
CA SER A 129 7.77 12.08 5.85
C SER A 129 8.69 13.25 5.48
N HIS A 130 8.11 14.42 5.29
CA HIS A 130 8.84 15.63 4.95
C HIS A 130 9.77 16.12 6.08
N ILE A 131 9.36 15.99 7.35
CA ILE A 131 10.15 16.37 8.52
C ILE A 131 11.38 15.44 8.62
N VAL A 132 11.15 14.13 8.48
CA VAL A 132 12.20 13.11 8.50
C VAL A 132 13.22 13.38 7.39
N MET A 133 12.75 13.57 6.16
CA MET A 133 13.63 13.76 5.02
C MET A 133 14.36 15.13 5.06
N GLU A 134 13.70 16.18 5.51
CA GLU A 134 14.36 17.46 5.71
C GLU A 134 15.48 17.38 6.76
N SER A 135 15.24 16.70 7.87
CA SER A 135 16.25 16.44 8.88
C SER A 135 17.43 15.63 8.32
N LEU A 136 17.15 14.59 7.53
CA LEU A 136 18.19 13.79 6.87
C LEU A 136 19.03 14.65 5.89
N PHE A 137 18.39 15.49 5.10
CA PHE A 137 19.09 16.31 4.08
C PHE A 137 19.98 17.42 4.68
N LYS A 138 19.81 17.79 5.94
CA LYS A 138 20.75 18.65 6.67
C LYS A 138 22.11 18.00 6.88
N HIS A 139 22.21 16.68 6.80
CA HIS A 139 23.48 15.96 6.92
C HIS A 139 24.21 15.90 5.57
N SER A 140 25.04 16.89 5.28
CA SER A 140 25.76 17.03 4.01
C SER A 140 26.57 15.77 3.62
N TRP A 141 27.16 15.07 4.61
CA TRP A 141 27.90 13.83 4.37
C TRP A 141 27.03 12.72 3.77
N TYR A 142 25.78 12.59 4.21
CA TYR A 142 24.81 11.64 3.65
C TYR A 142 24.44 12.04 2.22
N VAL A 143 24.07 13.31 2.02
CA VAL A 143 23.66 13.86 0.72
C VAL A 143 24.76 13.72 -0.32
N ASN A 144 26.01 14.01 0.06
CA ASN A 144 27.16 13.92 -0.83
C ASN A 144 27.51 12.46 -1.17
N TYR A 145 27.36 11.54 -0.20
CA TYR A 145 27.58 10.11 -0.44
C TYR A 145 26.70 9.57 -1.58
N PHE A 146 25.43 9.93 -1.58
CA PHE A 146 24.48 9.52 -2.62
C PHE A 146 24.43 10.52 -3.81
N LYS A 147 25.42 11.40 -3.94
CA LYS A 147 25.54 12.36 -5.07
C LYS A 147 24.24 13.14 -5.30
N LYS A 148 23.61 13.61 -4.22
CA LYS A 148 22.32 14.33 -4.23
C LYS A 148 21.17 13.55 -4.89
N ASN A 149 21.21 12.21 -4.92
CA ASN A 149 20.11 11.39 -5.37
C ASN A 149 19.42 10.74 -4.17
N GLN A 150 18.12 10.84 -4.10
CA GLN A 150 17.31 10.17 -3.09
C GLN A 150 16.09 9.52 -3.74
N GLU A 151 15.83 8.27 -3.34
CA GLU A 151 14.62 7.56 -3.67
C GLU A 151 13.78 7.38 -2.40
N ILE A 152 12.48 7.64 -2.49
CA ILE A 152 11.54 7.53 -1.37
C ILE A 152 10.34 6.73 -1.84
N MET A 153 9.97 5.69 -1.11
CA MET A 153 8.81 4.86 -1.43
C MET A 153 7.57 5.35 -0.68
N ILE A 154 6.49 5.51 -1.41
CA ILE A 154 5.18 5.90 -0.88
C ILE A 154 4.34 4.64 -0.73
N GLY A 155 3.86 4.38 0.49
CA GLY A 155 3.00 3.24 0.81
C GLY A 155 1.54 3.52 0.48
N TYR A 156 0.90 2.58 -0.24
CA TYR A 156 -0.49 2.70 -0.68
C TYR A 156 -1.43 1.79 0.11
N SER A 157 -1.08 0.52 0.25
CA SER A 157 -1.97 -0.47 0.88
C SER A 157 -2.01 -0.33 2.39
N ASP A 158 -0.87 -0.15 3.04
CA ASP A 158 -0.82 -0.02 4.50
C ASP A 158 -1.46 1.29 4.98
N SER A 159 -1.27 2.40 4.27
CA SER A 159 -1.95 3.67 4.57
C SER A 159 -3.47 3.58 4.38
N SER A 160 -3.92 2.86 3.34
CA SER A 160 -5.35 2.63 3.12
C SER A 160 -5.96 1.72 4.19
N LYS A 161 -5.22 0.74 4.67
CA LYS A 161 -5.63 -0.09 5.81
C LYS A 161 -5.70 0.70 7.11
N ASP A 162 -4.78 1.65 7.33
CA ASP A 162 -4.70 2.46 8.55
C ASP A 162 -5.82 3.52 8.64
N ALA A 163 -6.12 4.20 7.53
CA ALA A 163 -6.98 5.39 7.53
C ALA A 163 -8.16 5.36 6.56
N GLY A 164 -8.36 4.26 5.83
CA GLY A 164 -9.28 4.20 4.71
C GLY A 164 -8.69 4.78 3.42
N LYS A 165 -9.20 4.33 2.28
CA LYS A 165 -8.64 4.66 0.96
C LYS A 165 -8.68 6.15 0.65
N PHE A 166 -9.80 6.84 1.00
CA PHE A 166 -10.00 8.25 0.71
C PHE A 166 -8.94 9.12 1.41
N ALA A 167 -8.85 9.00 2.73
CA ALA A 167 -7.90 9.75 3.55
C ALA A 167 -6.44 9.42 3.19
N ALA A 168 -6.14 8.14 2.97
CA ALA A 168 -4.81 7.71 2.54
C ALA A 168 -4.40 8.33 1.19
N SER A 169 -5.30 8.43 0.21
CA SER A 169 -5.01 9.03 -1.09
C SER A 169 -4.64 10.51 -0.97
N TRP A 170 -5.37 11.26 -0.12
CA TRP A 170 -5.04 12.65 0.15
C TRP A 170 -3.71 12.82 0.88
N ALA A 171 -3.45 12.00 1.90
CA ALA A 171 -2.18 12.01 2.63
C ALA A 171 -0.98 11.70 1.71
N GLN A 172 -1.13 10.73 0.80
CA GLN A 172 -0.13 10.40 -0.22
C GLN A 172 0.15 11.58 -1.15
N TYR A 173 -0.89 12.29 -1.61
CA TYR A 173 -0.74 13.49 -2.44
C TYR A 173 0.04 14.57 -1.69
N CYS A 174 -0.37 14.91 -0.48
CA CYS A 174 0.29 15.92 0.35
C CYS A 174 1.74 15.55 0.69
N ALA A 175 2.01 14.28 0.99
CA ALA A 175 3.36 13.80 1.28
C ALA A 175 4.28 13.99 0.08
N GLN A 176 3.85 13.57 -1.11
CA GLN A 176 4.62 13.70 -2.34
C GLN A 176 4.94 15.17 -2.65
N GLU A 177 3.95 16.05 -2.55
CA GLU A 177 4.13 17.49 -2.78
C GLU A 177 5.16 18.09 -1.81
N LYS A 178 5.01 17.82 -0.50
CA LYS A 178 5.95 18.32 0.52
C LYS A 178 7.37 17.77 0.30
N LEU A 179 7.51 16.49 -0.04
CA LEU A 179 8.79 15.87 -0.35
C LEU A 179 9.43 16.48 -1.60
N GLY A 180 8.65 16.76 -2.65
CA GLY A 180 9.12 17.46 -3.85
C GLY A 180 9.65 18.85 -3.52
N ASN A 181 8.93 19.63 -2.71
CA ASN A 181 9.34 20.96 -2.28
C ASN A 181 10.66 20.95 -1.50
N ILE A 182 10.81 19.98 -0.58
CA ILE A 182 12.06 19.84 0.19
C ILE A 182 13.21 19.40 -0.72
N ALA A 183 12.98 18.45 -1.60
CA ALA A 183 14.00 18.02 -2.55
C ALA A 183 14.51 19.20 -3.41
N THR A 184 13.62 20.06 -3.86
CA THR A 184 13.97 21.30 -4.58
C THR A 184 14.79 22.24 -3.71
N LYS A 185 14.36 22.48 -2.45
CA LYS A 185 15.07 23.32 -1.48
C LYS A 185 16.52 22.87 -1.26
N TYR A 186 16.76 21.57 -1.13
CA TYR A 186 18.08 20.99 -0.89
C TYR A 186 18.81 20.57 -2.19
N LYS A 187 18.26 20.88 -3.36
CA LYS A 187 18.81 20.51 -4.68
C LYS A 187 19.04 18.99 -4.81
N ILE A 188 18.11 18.20 -4.30
CA ILE A 188 18.13 16.72 -4.36
C ILE A 188 17.38 16.25 -5.61
N LYS A 189 17.98 15.32 -6.33
CA LYS A 189 17.30 14.58 -7.41
C LYS A 189 16.42 13.51 -6.80
N LEU A 190 15.15 13.83 -6.56
CA LEU A 190 14.18 12.94 -5.95
C LEU A 190 13.60 11.97 -6.98
N THR A 191 13.49 10.71 -6.61
CA THR A 191 12.68 9.70 -7.31
C THR A 191 11.62 9.19 -6.35
N LEU A 192 10.34 9.41 -6.68
CA LEU A 192 9.26 8.80 -5.93
C LEU A 192 9.01 7.38 -6.46
N PHE A 193 9.08 6.43 -5.54
CA PHE A 193 8.79 5.03 -5.81
C PHE A 193 7.38 4.71 -5.30
N HIS A 194 6.47 4.47 -6.24
CA HIS A 194 5.08 4.20 -5.94
C HIS A 194 4.89 2.71 -5.66
N GLY A 195 4.70 2.39 -4.38
CA GLY A 195 4.32 1.05 -3.91
C GLY A 195 2.86 0.75 -4.21
N ARG A 196 2.45 0.93 -5.48
CA ARG A 196 1.07 0.69 -5.91
C ARG A 196 0.75 -0.79 -5.84
N GLY A 197 0.38 -1.27 -4.65
CA GLY A 197 -0.24 -2.57 -4.49
C GLY A 197 -1.74 -2.47 -4.79
N GLY A 198 -2.25 -3.29 -5.67
CA GLY A 198 -3.66 -3.63 -5.73
C GLY A 198 -4.54 -2.83 -6.67
N SER A 199 -4.91 -1.60 -6.43
CA SER A 199 -6.08 -1.08 -7.12
C SER A 199 -5.82 -0.32 -8.42
N VAL A 200 -4.73 0.44 -8.56
CA VAL A 200 -4.50 1.26 -9.77
C VAL A 200 -3.82 0.49 -10.90
N GLY A 201 -2.90 -0.41 -10.58
CA GLY A 201 -2.31 -1.32 -11.57
C GLY A 201 -3.08 -2.63 -11.72
N ARG A 202 -3.81 -3.05 -10.69
CA ARG A 202 -4.54 -4.34 -10.64
C ARG A 202 -5.97 -4.26 -11.13
N GLY A 203 -6.61 -3.10 -11.07
CA GLY A 203 -8.02 -2.95 -11.45
C GLY A 203 -8.28 -2.42 -12.84
N GLY A 204 -7.25 -2.12 -13.64
CA GLY A 204 -7.39 -1.57 -14.99
C GLY A 204 -7.59 -0.06 -15.02
N GLY A 205 -7.19 0.67 -13.97
CA GLY A 205 -7.07 2.13 -14.05
C GLY A 205 -5.96 2.52 -15.01
N PRO A 206 -6.14 3.54 -15.89
CA PRO A 206 -5.12 3.93 -16.85
C PRO A 206 -3.89 4.45 -16.09
N VAL A 207 -2.74 3.84 -16.33
CA VAL A 207 -1.44 4.29 -15.80
C VAL A 207 -1.17 5.75 -16.13
N TYR A 208 -1.57 6.16 -17.34
CA TYR A 208 -1.45 7.50 -17.83
C TYR A 208 -2.16 8.52 -16.93
N ALA A 209 -3.46 8.35 -16.69
CA ALA A 209 -4.25 9.24 -15.81
C ALA A 209 -3.69 9.25 -14.37
N ALA A 210 -3.25 8.10 -13.89
CA ALA A 210 -2.67 7.99 -12.56
C ALA A 210 -1.34 8.74 -12.39
N LEU A 211 -0.51 8.85 -13.43
CA LEU A 211 0.72 9.65 -13.41
C LEU A 211 0.41 11.15 -13.51
N LEU A 212 -0.54 11.53 -14.37
CA LEU A 212 -0.97 12.92 -14.49
C LEU A 212 -1.79 13.43 -13.29
N SER A 213 -2.25 12.55 -12.43
CA SER A 213 -2.93 12.92 -11.18
C SER A 213 -1.98 13.22 -10.01
N GLN A 214 -0.66 13.02 -10.19
CA GLN A 214 0.31 13.30 -9.14
C GLN A 214 0.48 14.82 -8.92
N PRO A 215 1.00 15.24 -7.74
CA PRO A 215 1.29 16.66 -7.51
C PRO A 215 2.25 17.21 -8.57
N PRO A 216 2.05 18.45 -9.03
CA PRO A 216 2.91 19.09 -10.02
C PRO A 216 4.38 19.06 -9.60
N GLY A 217 5.27 18.73 -10.54
CA GLY A 217 6.72 18.69 -10.32
C GLY A 217 7.24 17.46 -9.55
N THR A 218 6.36 16.55 -9.12
CA THR A 218 6.79 15.31 -8.43
C THR A 218 7.15 14.18 -9.40
N VAL A 219 6.64 14.22 -10.61
CA VAL A 219 7.09 13.42 -11.75
C VAL A 219 8.04 14.31 -12.57
N ASN A 220 9.34 14.12 -12.38
CA ASN A 220 10.37 14.94 -13.04
C ASN A 220 11.33 14.04 -13.81
N ALA A 221 10.98 13.75 -15.06
CA ALA A 221 11.69 12.86 -15.99
C ALA A 221 11.93 11.44 -15.45
N ARG A 222 11.35 11.10 -14.31
CA ARG A 222 11.53 9.79 -13.68
C ARG A 222 10.37 9.43 -12.75
N THR A 223 10.02 8.17 -12.76
CA THR A 223 9.10 7.56 -11.81
C THR A 223 9.53 6.11 -11.59
N ARG A 224 9.20 5.54 -10.44
CA ARG A 224 9.37 4.13 -10.17
C ARG A 224 8.08 3.56 -9.62
N VAL A 225 7.63 2.45 -10.19
CA VAL A 225 6.34 1.83 -9.83
C VAL A 225 6.57 0.34 -9.56
N THR A 226 5.92 -0.21 -8.53
CA THR A 226 5.87 -1.65 -8.33
C THR A 226 4.84 -2.26 -9.28
N GLU A 227 5.26 -3.17 -10.14
CA GLU A 227 4.35 -4.06 -10.87
C GLU A 227 4.20 -5.37 -10.11
N GLN A 228 2.99 -5.93 -10.12
CA GLN A 228 2.74 -7.23 -9.52
C GLN A 228 3.12 -8.35 -10.51
N GLY A 229 3.65 -9.46 -9.99
CA GLY A 229 4.14 -10.56 -10.84
C GLY A 229 3.11 -11.07 -11.84
N GLU A 230 1.86 -11.21 -11.42
CA GLU A 230 0.75 -11.66 -12.28
C GLU A 230 0.37 -10.69 -13.39
N VAL A 231 0.69 -9.40 -13.25
CA VAL A 231 0.42 -8.37 -14.25
C VAL A 231 1.54 -8.25 -15.29
N ILE A 232 2.74 -8.73 -14.98
CA ILE A 232 3.90 -8.67 -15.86
C ILE A 232 3.60 -9.31 -17.22
N GLN A 233 3.04 -10.52 -17.22
CA GLN A 233 2.70 -11.20 -18.47
C GLN A 233 1.61 -10.47 -19.26
N GLN A 234 0.64 -9.87 -18.57
CA GLN A 234 -0.44 -9.11 -19.23
C GLN A 234 0.04 -7.81 -19.89
N LYS A 235 1.09 -7.19 -19.33
CA LYS A 235 1.62 -5.91 -19.83
C LYS A 235 2.82 -6.06 -20.75
N TYR A 236 3.59 -7.13 -20.60
CA TYR A 236 4.90 -7.29 -21.24
C TYR A 236 5.08 -8.68 -21.89
N GLY A 237 4.04 -9.51 -21.92
CA GLY A 237 4.10 -10.90 -22.41
C GLY A 237 4.21 -11.03 -23.93
N SER A 238 4.01 -9.96 -24.69
CA SER A 238 4.28 -9.87 -26.12
C SER A 238 4.91 -8.52 -26.45
N GLU A 239 5.58 -8.44 -27.59
CA GLU A 239 6.25 -7.22 -28.07
C GLU A 239 5.27 -6.04 -28.17
N SER A 240 4.13 -6.23 -28.81
CA SER A 240 3.09 -5.19 -28.96
C SER A 240 2.51 -4.71 -27.64
N LEU A 241 2.29 -5.62 -26.67
CA LEU A 241 1.83 -5.24 -25.33
C LEU A 241 2.90 -4.49 -24.55
N ALA A 242 4.16 -4.91 -24.69
CA ALA A 242 5.28 -4.22 -24.07
C ALA A 242 5.49 -2.82 -24.63
N GLU A 243 5.46 -2.67 -25.95
CA GLU A 243 5.55 -1.38 -26.64
C GLU A 243 4.43 -0.44 -26.22
N TYR A 244 3.19 -0.90 -26.24
CA TYR A 244 2.03 -0.11 -25.76
C TYR A 244 2.18 0.31 -24.29
N SER A 245 2.56 -0.63 -23.42
CA SER A 245 2.71 -0.36 -21.99
C SER A 245 3.83 0.62 -21.70
N LEU A 246 5.02 0.41 -22.29
CA LEU A 246 6.17 1.30 -22.14
C LEU A 246 5.92 2.68 -22.76
N GLY A 247 5.32 2.72 -23.96
CA GLY A 247 4.92 3.96 -24.61
C GLY A 247 3.96 4.79 -23.75
N THR A 248 2.99 4.13 -23.11
CA THR A 248 2.06 4.79 -22.18
C THR A 248 2.79 5.38 -20.96
N TYR A 249 3.75 4.65 -20.36
CA TYR A 249 4.54 5.16 -19.26
C TYR A 249 5.43 6.34 -19.67
N ILE A 250 6.12 6.21 -20.80
CA ILE A 250 7.02 7.25 -21.33
C ILE A 250 6.21 8.52 -21.65
N GLY A 251 5.09 8.39 -22.37
CA GLY A 251 4.21 9.50 -22.72
C GLY A 251 3.69 10.23 -21.46
N ALA A 252 3.20 9.49 -20.46
CA ALA A 252 2.71 10.07 -19.22
C ALA A 252 3.81 10.80 -18.42
N VAL A 253 5.03 10.24 -18.36
CA VAL A 253 6.17 10.87 -17.67
C VAL A 253 6.63 12.12 -18.41
N LEU A 254 6.69 12.09 -19.74
CA LEU A 254 7.03 13.26 -20.55
C LEU A 254 6.01 14.38 -20.36
N GLU A 255 4.73 14.08 -20.47
CA GLU A 255 3.67 15.06 -20.30
C GLU A 255 3.67 15.64 -18.88
N ALA A 256 3.72 14.81 -17.81
CA ALA A 256 3.77 15.27 -16.45
C ALA A 256 5.01 16.14 -16.14
N THR A 257 6.10 15.94 -16.89
CA THR A 257 7.34 16.72 -16.73
C THR A 257 7.30 18.04 -17.49
N LEU A 258 6.84 18.03 -18.73
CA LEU A 258 6.86 19.19 -19.63
C LEU A 258 5.63 20.08 -19.46
N SER A 259 4.48 19.48 -19.14
CA SER A 259 3.21 20.14 -18.89
C SER A 259 2.59 19.64 -17.59
N PRO A 260 3.17 20.01 -16.44
CA PRO A 260 2.71 19.51 -15.14
C PRO A 260 1.25 19.87 -14.89
N PRO A 261 0.50 19.01 -14.18
CA PRO A 261 -0.89 19.25 -13.86
C PRO A 261 -1.07 20.53 -13.03
N ILE A 262 -2.28 21.06 -13.00
CA ILE A 262 -2.58 22.30 -12.29
C ILE A 262 -2.37 22.15 -10.77
N GLN A 263 -1.88 23.21 -10.15
CA GLN A 263 -1.82 23.31 -8.69
C GLN A 263 -3.23 23.37 -8.09
N PRO A 264 -3.55 22.58 -7.05
CA PRO A 264 -4.85 22.65 -6.41
C PRO A 264 -5.07 23.99 -5.73
N LYS A 265 -6.27 24.57 -5.93
CA LYS A 265 -6.69 25.82 -5.31
C LYS A 265 -6.82 25.65 -3.79
N LYS A 266 -6.56 26.72 -3.01
CA LYS A 266 -6.68 26.70 -1.56
C LYS A 266 -8.04 26.17 -1.07
N LYS A 267 -9.16 26.58 -1.71
CA LYS A 267 -10.50 26.11 -1.38
C LYS A 267 -10.69 24.59 -1.62
N TRP A 268 -9.99 23.99 -2.61
CA TRP A 268 -10.00 22.56 -2.85
C TRP A 268 -9.26 21.80 -1.76
N ARG A 269 -8.09 22.32 -1.35
CA ARG A 269 -7.29 21.74 -0.26
C ARG A 269 -8.07 21.73 1.05
N ASN A 270 -8.66 22.87 1.43
CA ASN A 270 -9.43 22.97 2.65
C ASN A 270 -10.58 21.95 2.67
N LEU A 271 -11.32 21.83 1.57
CA LEU A 271 -12.40 20.83 1.49
C LEU A 271 -11.85 19.39 1.54
N MET A 272 -10.74 19.11 0.89
CA MET A 272 -10.10 17.78 0.97
C MET A 272 -9.58 17.46 2.38
N ASP A 273 -9.06 18.44 3.11
CA ASP A 273 -8.63 18.26 4.50
C ASP A 273 -9.83 17.89 5.39
N GLU A 274 -10.95 18.62 5.30
CA GLU A 274 -12.17 18.31 6.04
C GLU A 274 -12.72 16.92 5.68
N MET A 275 -12.82 16.60 4.39
CA MET A 275 -13.29 15.31 3.90
C MET A 275 -12.38 14.17 4.36
N SER A 276 -11.06 14.37 4.35
CA SER A 276 -10.07 13.37 4.73
C SER A 276 -10.14 13.05 6.23
N ILE A 277 -10.26 14.07 7.08
CA ILE A 277 -10.43 13.90 8.53
C ILE A 277 -11.69 13.08 8.81
N LEU A 278 -12.82 13.52 8.29
CA LEU A 278 -14.11 12.84 8.50
C LEU A 278 -14.10 11.40 7.97
N SER A 279 -13.49 11.17 6.79
CA SER A 279 -13.36 9.84 6.23
C SER A 279 -12.52 8.91 7.11
N SER A 280 -11.39 9.41 7.62
CA SER A 280 -10.49 8.62 8.47
C SER A 280 -11.11 8.33 9.84
N GLU A 281 -11.80 9.28 10.43
CA GLU A 281 -12.52 9.11 11.70
C GLU A 281 -13.66 8.08 11.55
N SER A 282 -14.46 8.18 10.50
CA SER A 282 -15.52 7.23 10.19
C SER A 282 -14.96 5.82 9.97
N TYR A 283 -13.91 5.68 9.13
CA TYR A 283 -13.25 4.40 8.89
C TYR A 283 -12.75 3.75 10.19
N ARG A 284 -12.00 4.50 10.99
CA ARG A 284 -11.44 4.02 12.27
C ARG A 284 -12.55 3.75 13.30
N GLY A 285 -13.60 4.55 13.29
CA GLY A 285 -14.76 4.35 14.14
C GLY A 285 -15.44 3.00 13.89
N TYR A 286 -15.63 2.61 12.65
CA TYR A 286 -16.17 1.30 12.30
C TYR A 286 -15.26 0.15 12.78
N LEU A 287 -13.95 0.28 12.63
CA LEU A 287 -13.01 -0.79 13.00
C LEU A 287 -12.77 -0.92 14.50
N ASN A 288 -12.68 0.21 15.22
CA ASN A 288 -12.23 0.22 16.62
C ASN A 288 -13.40 0.20 17.62
N ASN A 289 -14.54 0.84 17.28
CA ASN A 289 -15.66 0.99 18.21
C ASN A 289 -16.61 -0.20 18.19
N ASN A 290 -16.46 -1.12 17.25
CA ASN A 290 -17.31 -2.28 17.13
C ASN A 290 -16.57 -3.54 17.55
N LYS A 291 -16.75 -3.96 18.81
CA LYS A 291 -16.09 -5.17 19.38
C LYS A 291 -16.34 -6.44 18.55
N ASN A 292 -17.49 -6.52 17.85
CA ASN A 292 -17.87 -7.67 17.04
C ASN A 292 -17.41 -7.56 15.58
N PHE A 293 -16.77 -6.46 15.17
CA PHE A 293 -16.35 -6.26 13.78
C PHE A 293 -15.29 -7.28 13.33
N LEU A 294 -14.34 -7.58 14.21
CA LEU A 294 -13.34 -8.64 13.95
C LEU A 294 -13.99 -10.01 13.77
N ARG A 295 -14.94 -10.33 14.64
CA ARG A 295 -15.68 -11.59 14.56
C ARG A 295 -16.49 -11.65 13.26
N TYR A 296 -17.16 -10.57 12.88
CA TYR A 296 -17.85 -10.44 11.60
C TYR A 296 -16.89 -10.69 10.42
N PHE A 297 -15.73 -10.05 10.42
CA PHE A 297 -14.70 -10.26 9.39
C PHE A 297 -14.22 -11.71 9.33
N ASP A 298 -13.96 -12.32 10.48
CA ASP A 298 -13.46 -13.70 10.55
C ASP A 298 -14.50 -14.74 10.11
N GLU A 299 -15.79 -14.50 10.36
CA GLU A 299 -16.85 -15.43 10.00
C GLU A 299 -17.22 -15.34 8.52
N ILE A 300 -17.37 -14.14 7.96
CA ILE A 300 -17.89 -13.98 6.59
C ILE A 300 -16.82 -14.02 5.50
N THR A 301 -15.54 -13.91 5.85
CA THR A 301 -14.47 -13.88 4.84
C THR A 301 -13.60 -15.12 4.87
N PRO A 302 -12.99 -15.52 3.74
CA PRO A 302 -12.10 -16.67 3.68
C PRO A 302 -10.71 -16.40 4.27
N LYS A 303 -10.56 -15.48 5.22
CA LYS A 303 -9.29 -15.04 5.82
C LYS A 303 -8.37 -16.19 6.22
N ASN A 304 -8.93 -17.23 6.89
CA ASN A 304 -8.16 -18.34 7.42
C ASN A 304 -7.55 -19.26 6.34
N ILE A 305 -8.05 -19.14 5.13
CA ILE A 305 -7.59 -19.93 3.98
C ILE A 305 -6.57 -19.17 3.16
N LEU A 306 -6.63 -17.84 3.19
CA LEU A 306 -5.67 -16.98 2.50
C LEU A 306 -4.22 -17.18 2.98
N ASP A 307 -4.04 -17.63 4.23
CA ASP A 307 -2.73 -17.96 4.79
C ASP A 307 -2.05 -19.13 4.05
N LYS A 308 -2.82 -19.99 3.38
CA LYS A 308 -2.33 -21.13 2.60
C LYS A 308 -2.09 -20.82 1.12
N LEU A 309 -2.53 -19.66 0.68
CA LEU A 309 -2.32 -19.18 -0.68
C LEU A 309 -1.04 -18.32 -0.73
N TYR A 310 -0.22 -18.54 -1.73
CA TYR A 310 0.95 -17.70 -2.00
C TYR A 310 0.51 -16.36 -2.62
N ILE A 311 -0.27 -15.57 -1.84
CA ILE A 311 -0.73 -14.25 -2.27
C ILE A 311 0.23 -13.19 -1.76
N GLY A 312 0.91 -12.51 -2.68
CA GLY A 312 1.92 -11.51 -2.36
C GLY A 312 3.29 -12.12 -2.02
N SER A 313 4.28 -11.26 -1.89
CA SER A 313 5.69 -11.62 -1.67
C SER A 313 6.07 -11.85 -0.20
N ARG A 314 5.09 -11.88 0.72
CA ARG A 314 5.34 -11.92 2.17
C ARG A 314 4.29 -12.77 2.89
N PRO A 315 4.60 -13.32 4.09
CA PRO A 315 3.60 -13.96 4.94
C PRO A 315 2.41 -13.05 5.22
N SER A 316 1.21 -13.61 5.35
CA SER A 316 -0.05 -12.89 5.53
C SER A 316 -0.11 -12.07 6.84
N LYS A 317 0.62 -12.47 7.87
CA LYS A 317 0.67 -11.82 9.19
C LYS A 317 2.07 -11.34 9.55
N ARG A 318 2.16 -10.23 10.29
CA ARG A 318 3.41 -9.72 10.87
C ARG A 318 3.79 -10.47 12.15
N LYS A 319 2.80 -10.81 12.97
CA LYS A 319 2.92 -11.56 14.24
C LYS A 319 1.82 -12.62 14.35
N LYS A 320 2.01 -13.62 15.21
CA LYS A 320 0.97 -14.60 15.56
C LYS A 320 -0.06 -13.96 16.51
N SER A 321 -0.81 -12.96 16.08
CA SER A 321 -1.90 -12.34 16.83
C SER A 321 -3.20 -12.39 16.03
N GLN A 322 -4.33 -12.12 16.70
CA GLN A 322 -5.64 -12.01 16.06
C GLN A 322 -6.03 -10.56 15.76
N ASP A 323 -5.18 -9.57 16.06
CA ASP A 323 -5.48 -8.15 15.82
C ASP A 323 -5.43 -7.81 14.32
N ILE A 324 -6.36 -6.96 13.86
CA ILE A 324 -6.36 -6.38 12.50
C ILE A 324 -5.03 -5.68 12.21
N LYS A 325 -4.41 -5.05 13.22
CA LYS A 325 -3.13 -4.34 13.07
C LYS A 325 -2.00 -5.23 12.60
N ASP A 326 -2.00 -6.51 13.00
CA ASP A 326 -0.98 -7.48 12.64
C ASP A 326 -1.23 -8.17 11.30
N LEU A 327 -2.46 -8.11 10.78
CA LEU A 327 -2.78 -8.58 9.44
C LEU A 327 -2.13 -7.64 8.40
N ARG A 328 -1.49 -8.18 7.37
CA ARG A 328 -0.95 -7.36 6.29
C ARG A 328 -2.07 -6.81 5.42
N ALA A 329 -1.80 -5.66 4.78
CA ALA A 329 -2.80 -4.95 3.99
C ALA A 329 -3.32 -5.75 2.79
N ILE A 330 -2.47 -6.54 2.11
CA ILE A 330 -2.88 -7.35 0.96
C ILE A 330 -3.92 -8.41 1.35
N PRO A 331 -3.67 -9.31 2.33
CA PRO A 331 -4.69 -10.26 2.79
C PRO A 331 -5.97 -9.58 3.30
N TRP A 332 -5.84 -8.43 3.98
CA TRP A 332 -6.99 -7.64 4.43
C TRP A 332 -7.89 -7.20 3.27
N VAL A 333 -7.32 -6.53 2.28
CA VAL A 333 -8.09 -6.06 1.11
C VAL A 333 -8.64 -7.24 0.31
N PHE A 334 -7.83 -8.29 0.14
CA PHE A 334 -8.18 -9.45 -0.65
C PHE A 334 -9.37 -10.22 -0.06
N ALA A 335 -9.41 -10.42 1.26
CA ALA A 335 -10.51 -11.10 1.93
C ALA A 335 -11.86 -10.41 1.69
N TRP A 336 -11.90 -9.08 1.79
CA TRP A 336 -13.10 -8.29 1.52
C TRP A 336 -13.54 -8.30 0.05
N THR A 337 -12.59 -8.45 -0.85
CA THR A 337 -12.88 -8.56 -2.29
C THR A 337 -13.55 -9.88 -2.63
N GLN A 338 -13.18 -10.96 -1.94
CA GLN A 338 -13.75 -12.29 -2.15
C GLN A 338 -15.28 -12.32 -1.94
N ILE A 339 -15.76 -11.59 -0.96
CA ILE A 339 -17.19 -11.49 -0.65
C ILE A 339 -17.89 -10.33 -1.36
N ARG A 340 -17.26 -9.68 -2.32
CA ARG A 340 -17.81 -8.58 -3.12
C ARG A 340 -18.19 -7.32 -2.33
N LEU A 341 -17.74 -7.18 -1.08
CA LEU A 341 -17.94 -5.96 -0.25
C LEU A 341 -16.88 -4.91 -0.52
N VAL A 342 -15.64 -5.32 -0.79
CA VAL A 342 -14.48 -4.45 -1.10
C VAL A 342 -14.31 -3.32 -0.06
N LEU A 343 -14.64 -3.60 1.18
CA LEU A 343 -14.83 -2.65 2.26
C LEU A 343 -13.72 -1.60 2.42
N PRO A 344 -12.41 -1.96 2.46
CA PRO A 344 -11.34 -0.99 2.72
C PRO A 344 -11.21 0.10 1.65
N ALA A 345 -11.79 -0.11 0.49
CA ALA A 345 -11.65 0.78 -0.65
C ALA A 345 -12.68 1.94 -0.66
N TRP A 346 -13.76 1.83 0.12
CA TRP A 346 -14.83 2.83 0.14
C TRP A 346 -15.29 3.26 1.55
N LEU A 347 -15.04 2.47 2.59
CA LEU A 347 -15.51 2.78 3.94
C LEU A 347 -14.96 4.13 4.41
N GLY A 348 -15.83 4.98 4.97
CA GLY A 348 -15.53 6.36 5.36
C GLY A 348 -15.69 7.39 4.23
N THR A 349 -15.85 6.95 2.97
CA THR A 349 -16.02 7.88 1.83
C THR A 349 -17.42 8.47 1.78
N THR A 350 -18.43 7.75 2.27
CA THR A 350 -19.83 8.20 2.27
C THR A 350 -19.97 9.51 3.04
N GLU A 351 -19.44 9.56 4.24
CA GLU A 351 -19.51 10.72 5.14
C GLU A 351 -18.77 11.93 4.55
N ALA A 352 -17.62 11.70 3.96
CA ALA A 352 -16.86 12.73 3.27
C ALA A 352 -17.62 13.32 2.08
N LEU A 353 -18.23 12.48 1.23
CA LEU A 353 -19.01 12.94 0.09
C LEU A 353 -20.33 13.62 0.50
N GLN A 354 -20.96 13.17 1.58
CA GLN A 354 -22.13 13.86 2.14
C GLN A 354 -21.81 15.28 2.60
N LEU A 355 -20.69 15.47 3.32
CA LEU A 355 -20.19 16.79 3.70
C LEU A 355 -19.98 17.69 2.47
N ALA A 356 -19.29 17.17 1.46
CA ALA A 356 -18.94 17.92 0.26
C ALA A 356 -20.13 18.21 -0.66
N SER A 357 -21.23 17.45 -0.53
CA SER A 357 -22.45 17.63 -1.35
C SER A 357 -23.40 18.69 -0.82
N ARG A 358 -23.10 19.32 0.32
CA ARG A 358 -24.00 20.30 0.98
C ARG A 358 -23.51 21.73 0.82
N GLY A 359 -24.46 22.67 0.78
CA GLY A 359 -24.20 24.11 0.84
C GLY A 359 -23.15 24.58 -0.18
N LYS A 360 -22.25 25.43 0.28
CA LYS A 360 -21.15 26.02 -0.54
C LYS A 360 -20.18 24.96 -1.08
N ASN A 361 -20.01 23.85 -0.36
CA ASN A 361 -19.08 22.78 -0.73
C ASN A 361 -19.48 22.10 -2.04
N LYS A 362 -20.77 22.03 -2.37
CA LYS A 362 -21.26 21.43 -3.63
C LYS A 362 -20.64 22.07 -4.88
N LEU A 363 -20.50 23.40 -4.89
CA LEU A 363 -19.88 24.13 -6.00
C LEU A 363 -18.37 23.87 -6.06
N ILE A 364 -17.71 23.81 -4.91
CA ILE A 364 -16.29 23.49 -4.80
C ILE A 364 -16.04 22.06 -5.29
N LEU A 365 -16.83 21.10 -4.85
CA LEU A 365 -16.77 19.71 -5.27
C LEU A 365 -16.90 19.54 -6.79
N LYS A 366 -17.87 20.26 -7.39
CA LYS A 366 -18.06 20.29 -8.85
C LYS A 366 -16.81 20.86 -9.57
N ASP A 367 -16.26 21.99 -9.08
CA ASP A 367 -15.03 22.61 -9.64
C ASP A 367 -13.83 21.65 -9.53
N MET A 368 -13.68 20.91 -8.41
CA MET A 368 -12.65 19.89 -8.24
C MET A 368 -12.81 18.74 -9.24
N LEU A 369 -14.01 18.23 -9.41
CA LEU A 369 -14.27 17.09 -10.28
C LEU A 369 -13.96 17.39 -11.76
N TYR A 370 -14.22 18.61 -12.21
CA TYR A 370 -13.99 19.02 -13.61
C TYR A 370 -12.56 19.51 -13.88
N ARG A 371 -11.85 20.02 -12.88
CA ARG A 371 -10.59 20.73 -13.11
C ARG A 371 -9.39 20.13 -12.44
N TRP A 372 -9.55 19.27 -11.45
CA TRP A 372 -8.43 18.72 -10.70
C TRP A 372 -8.22 17.23 -11.01
N PRO A 373 -7.19 16.88 -11.79
CA PRO A 373 -6.95 15.50 -12.22
C PRO A 373 -6.85 14.50 -11.06
N PHE A 374 -6.25 14.89 -9.92
CA PHE A 374 -6.18 14.04 -8.74
C PHE A 374 -7.57 13.67 -8.20
N PHE A 375 -8.44 14.67 -8.05
CA PHE A 375 -9.79 14.41 -7.50
C PHE A 375 -10.66 13.63 -8.49
N TYR A 376 -10.52 13.95 -9.78
CA TYR A 376 -11.18 13.20 -10.84
C TYR A 376 -10.79 11.71 -10.81
N GLU A 377 -9.49 11.40 -10.81
CA GLU A 377 -8.98 10.02 -10.79
C GLU A 377 -9.40 9.27 -9.53
N MET A 378 -9.44 9.95 -8.38
CA MET A 378 -9.89 9.35 -7.12
C MET A 378 -11.37 8.96 -7.19
N MET A 379 -12.25 9.80 -7.77
CA MET A 379 -13.67 9.51 -7.93
C MET A 379 -13.92 8.46 -9.00
N ASP A 380 -13.16 8.46 -10.09
CA ASP A 380 -13.20 7.46 -11.13
C ASP A 380 -12.78 6.06 -10.61
N MET A 381 -11.75 6.01 -9.76
CA MET A 381 -11.37 4.80 -9.03
C MET A 381 -12.47 4.31 -8.08
N LEU A 382 -13.12 5.22 -7.38
CA LEU A 382 -14.26 4.88 -6.51
C LEU A 382 -15.39 4.24 -7.33
N ASP A 383 -15.75 4.82 -8.46
CA ASP A 383 -16.80 4.28 -9.35
C ASP A 383 -16.46 2.87 -9.83
N MET A 384 -15.20 2.66 -10.22
CA MET A 384 -14.71 1.34 -10.62
C MET A 384 -14.81 0.31 -9.48
N ILE A 385 -14.52 0.71 -8.24
CA ILE A 385 -14.62 -0.13 -7.07
C ILE A 385 -16.08 -0.48 -6.78
N LEU A 386 -16.97 0.53 -6.78
CA LEU A 386 -18.39 0.35 -6.54
C LEU A 386 -19.04 -0.58 -7.58
N THR A 387 -18.59 -0.52 -8.84
CA THR A 387 -19.05 -1.44 -9.90
C THR A 387 -18.71 -2.91 -9.60
N LYS A 388 -17.68 -3.20 -8.80
CA LYS A 388 -17.29 -4.57 -8.40
C LYS A 388 -18.05 -5.07 -7.17
N THR A 389 -18.76 -4.21 -6.45
CA THR A 389 -19.54 -4.62 -5.28
C THR A 389 -20.84 -5.31 -5.71
N ASN A 390 -21.31 -6.28 -4.90
CA ASN A 390 -22.57 -6.96 -5.16
C ASN A 390 -23.30 -7.22 -3.84
N GLN A 391 -24.35 -6.43 -3.57
CA GLN A 391 -25.07 -6.47 -2.30
C GLN A 391 -25.79 -7.80 -2.04
N ARG A 392 -26.31 -8.47 -3.10
CA ARG A 392 -26.98 -9.77 -2.97
C ARG A 392 -25.99 -10.86 -2.55
N VAL A 393 -24.79 -10.83 -3.15
CA VAL A 393 -23.71 -11.74 -2.77
C VAL A 393 -23.31 -11.53 -1.32
N ILE A 394 -23.10 -10.27 -0.90
CA ILE A 394 -22.75 -9.96 0.49
C ILE A 394 -23.79 -10.48 1.46
N GLU A 395 -25.08 -10.22 1.18
CA GLU A 395 -26.21 -10.67 1.99
C GLU A 395 -26.24 -12.20 2.10
N TYR A 396 -25.99 -12.91 1.01
CA TYR A 396 -25.92 -14.37 1.01
C TYR A 396 -24.81 -14.92 1.92
N TYR A 397 -23.61 -14.31 1.89
CA TYR A 397 -22.53 -14.69 2.83
C TYR A 397 -22.95 -14.45 4.29
N GLU A 398 -23.60 -13.31 4.57
CA GLU A 398 -24.10 -13.00 5.91
C GLU A 398 -25.18 -14.00 6.37
N GLU A 399 -26.08 -14.38 5.50
CA GLU A 399 -27.12 -15.38 5.81
C GLU A 399 -26.53 -16.75 6.10
N CYS A 400 -25.55 -17.18 5.31
CA CYS A 400 -24.93 -18.48 5.44
C CYS A 400 -23.98 -18.60 6.63
N LEU A 401 -23.27 -17.54 6.98
CA LEU A 401 -22.06 -17.64 7.83
C LEU A 401 -22.14 -16.81 9.11
N ALA A 402 -22.86 -15.68 9.11
CA ALA A 402 -22.87 -14.77 10.23
C ALA A 402 -23.92 -15.14 11.27
N ASP A 403 -23.53 -15.10 12.54
CA ASP A 403 -24.47 -15.17 13.64
C ASP A 403 -25.44 -13.98 13.62
N ASN A 404 -26.60 -14.11 14.26
CA ASN A 404 -27.68 -13.09 14.22
C ASN A 404 -27.26 -11.72 14.77
N ASP A 405 -26.39 -11.68 15.77
CA ASP A 405 -25.85 -10.43 16.32
C ASP A 405 -24.92 -9.70 15.32
N LEU A 406 -24.23 -10.45 14.47
CA LEU A 406 -23.32 -9.91 13.46
C LEU A 406 -24.05 -9.43 12.19
N LYS A 407 -25.21 -10.00 11.86
CA LYS A 407 -26.04 -9.57 10.70
C LYS A 407 -26.44 -8.09 10.79
N LYS A 408 -26.50 -7.51 12.01
CA LYS A 408 -26.75 -6.08 12.21
C LYS A 408 -25.61 -5.23 11.65
N ILE A 409 -24.36 -5.68 11.81
CA ILE A 409 -23.17 -5.01 11.27
C ILE A 409 -23.26 -4.98 9.75
N GLY A 410 -23.51 -6.14 9.14
CA GLY A 410 -23.63 -6.30 7.70
C GLY A 410 -24.73 -5.41 7.10
N ARG A 411 -25.91 -5.38 7.70
CA ARG A 411 -27.01 -4.49 7.27
C ARG A 411 -26.62 -3.02 7.29
N ASN A 412 -25.89 -2.57 8.32
CA ASN A 412 -25.41 -1.19 8.39
C ASN A 412 -24.38 -0.88 7.31
N LEU A 413 -23.45 -1.80 7.04
CA LEU A 413 -22.47 -1.65 5.98
C LEU A 413 -23.12 -1.61 4.60
N ARG A 414 -24.07 -2.51 4.32
CA ARG A 414 -24.82 -2.51 3.04
C ARG A 414 -25.64 -1.24 2.85
N LYS A 415 -26.28 -0.72 3.91
CA LYS A 415 -27.00 0.57 3.87
C LYS A 415 -26.05 1.72 3.55
N ASN A 416 -24.87 1.76 4.17
CA ASN A 416 -23.86 2.78 3.90
C ASN A 416 -23.33 2.67 2.44
N LEU A 417 -23.08 1.45 1.95
CA LEU A 417 -22.70 1.18 0.57
C LEU A 417 -23.76 1.66 -0.43
N SER A 418 -25.05 1.38 -0.18
CA SER A 418 -26.16 1.85 -1.05
C SER A 418 -26.17 3.37 -1.14
N LEU A 419 -26.06 4.04 0.00
CA LEU A 419 -26.01 5.50 0.06
C LEU A 419 -24.81 6.05 -0.72
N LEU A 420 -23.65 5.42 -0.61
CA LEU A 420 -22.46 5.81 -1.38
C LEU A 420 -22.65 5.65 -2.88
N ILE A 421 -23.24 4.53 -3.32
CA ILE A 421 -23.55 4.28 -4.73
C ILE A 421 -24.47 5.38 -5.28
N ASP A 422 -25.51 5.76 -4.53
CA ASP A 422 -26.45 6.80 -4.96
C ASP A 422 -25.80 8.18 -4.99
N LEU A 423 -24.96 8.51 -4.00
CA LEU A 423 -24.17 9.75 -4.02
C LEU A 423 -23.22 9.79 -5.20
N ASN A 424 -22.49 8.69 -5.46
CA ASN A 424 -21.56 8.61 -6.55
C ASN A 424 -22.24 8.81 -7.91
N LYS A 425 -23.39 8.18 -8.15
CA LYS A 425 -24.20 8.36 -9.37
C LYS A 425 -24.68 9.81 -9.56
N LYS A 426 -25.02 10.52 -8.47
CA LYS A 426 -25.45 11.93 -8.53
C LYS A 426 -24.31 12.91 -8.77
N LEU A 427 -23.09 12.56 -8.35
CA LEU A 427 -21.93 13.45 -8.40
C LEU A 427 -21.15 13.30 -9.69
N ILE A 428 -20.97 12.07 -10.17
CA ILE A 428 -20.18 11.83 -11.38
C ILE A 428 -21.00 12.16 -12.62
N PRO A 429 -20.52 13.07 -13.49
CA PRO A 429 -21.18 13.40 -14.73
C PRO A 429 -21.32 12.19 -15.68
N SER A 430 -22.42 12.12 -16.40
CA SER A 430 -22.75 11.00 -17.29
C SER A 430 -21.69 10.73 -18.37
N HIS A 431 -21.01 11.76 -18.86
CA HIS A 431 -19.93 11.59 -19.86
C HIS A 431 -18.73 10.83 -19.30
N ILE A 432 -18.40 10.99 -18.00
CA ILE A 432 -17.35 10.24 -17.31
C ILE A 432 -17.74 8.77 -17.18
N LEU A 433 -18.98 8.51 -16.80
CA LEU A 433 -19.53 7.15 -16.74
C LEU A 433 -19.50 6.46 -18.11
N ASN A 434 -19.72 7.21 -19.19
CA ASN A 434 -19.69 6.70 -20.56
C ASN A 434 -18.27 6.31 -21.02
N GLN A 435 -17.22 7.01 -20.59
CA GLN A 435 -15.84 6.64 -20.89
C GLN A 435 -15.45 5.26 -20.35
N ARG A 436 -16.14 4.78 -19.31
CA ARG A 436 -15.93 3.46 -18.70
C ARG A 436 -16.94 2.39 -19.13
N LYS A 437 -17.72 2.64 -20.17
CA LYS A 437 -18.76 1.74 -20.65
C LYS A 437 -18.23 0.32 -20.94
N GLU A 438 -17.07 0.23 -21.59
CA GLU A 438 -16.43 -1.05 -21.91
C GLU A 438 -15.96 -1.79 -20.66
N PHE A 439 -15.38 -1.08 -19.69
CA PHE A 439 -14.99 -1.66 -18.42
C PHE A 439 -16.20 -2.21 -17.66
N ARG A 440 -17.29 -1.43 -17.56
CA ARG A 440 -18.54 -1.85 -16.91
C ARG A 440 -19.15 -3.07 -17.58
N LYS A 441 -19.22 -3.10 -18.92
CA LYS A 441 -19.66 -4.27 -19.68
C LYS A 441 -18.81 -5.49 -19.37
N SER A 442 -17.47 -5.33 -19.32
CA SER A 442 -16.57 -6.43 -19.03
C SER A 442 -16.71 -6.98 -17.61
N ILE A 443 -17.11 -6.15 -16.64
CA ILE A 443 -17.46 -6.61 -15.28
C ILE A 443 -18.78 -7.37 -15.32
N LEU A 444 -19.83 -6.83 -15.95
CA LEU A 444 -21.15 -7.48 -16.02
C LEU A 444 -21.09 -8.87 -16.65
N ILE A 445 -20.31 -9.03 -17.74
CA ILE A 445 -20.13 -10.35 -18.38
C ILE A 445 -19.49 -11.35 -17.40
N ARG A 446 -18.49 -10.92 -16.64
CA ARG A 446 -17.79 -11.77 -15.67
C ARG A 446 -18.58 -12.01 -14.39
N ASP A 447 -19.51 -11.12 -14.07
CA ASP A 447 -20.33 -11.20 -12.87
C ASP A 447 -21.18 -12.48 -12.86
N THR A 448 -21.67 -12.90 -14.02
CA THR A 448 -22.48 -14.11 -14.18
C THR A 448 -21.82 -15.37 -13.58
N TYR A 449 -20.54 -15.60 -13.90
CA TYR A 449 -19.84 -16.76 -13.33
C TYR A 449 -19.22 -16.47 -11.96
N ALA A 450 -18.88 -15.20 -11.67
CA ALA A 450 -18.36 -14.81 -10.37
C ALA A 450 -19.41 -15.01 -9.26
N GLU A 451 -20.68 -14.70 -9.51
CA GLU A 451 -21.77 -14.94 -8.56
C GLU A 451 -21.90 -16.42 -8.22
N ILE A 452 -21.86 -17.31 -9.22
CA ILE A 452 -21.90 -18.76 -8.99
C ILE A 452 -20.73 -19.20 -8.10
N LEU A 453 -19.52 -18.73 -8.39
CA LEU A 453 -18.35 -19.04 -7.56
C LEU A 453 -18.49 -18.49 -6.13
N ASN A 454 -19.10 -17.32 -5.95
CA ASN A 454 -19.37 -16.76 -4.64
C ASN A 454 -20.35 -17.63 -3.84
N LEU A 455 -21.46 -18.07 -4.46
CA LEU A 455 -22.45 -18.96 -3.82
C LEU A 455 -21.80 -20.29 -3.40
N LEU A 456 -20.99 -20.88 -4.28
CA LEU A 456 -20.22 -22.09 -3.97
C LEU A 456 -19.24 -21.85 -2.83
N GLN A 457 -18.50 -20.74 -2.85
CA GLN A 457 -17.54 -20.40 -1.81
C GLN A 457 -18.20 -20.28 -0.44
N ALA A 458 -19.33 -19.55 -0.32
CA ALA A 458 -20.06 -19.41 0.93
C ALA A 458 -20.53 -20.77 1.48
N ASN A 459 -21.04 -21.64 0.61
CA ASN A 459 -21.45 -23.00 1.00
C ASN A 459 -20.27 -23.89 1.44
N ILE A 460 -19.13 -23.77 0.77
CA ILE A 460 -17.90 -24.49 1.16
C ILE A 460 -17.44 -24.00 2.54
N MET A 461 -17.44 -22.68 2.78
CA MET A 461 -17.10 -22.11 4.09
C MET A 461 -18.05 -22.62 5.18
N LEU A 462 -19.37 -22.64 4.92
CA LEU A 462 -20.35 -23.16 5.85
C LEU A 462 -20.12 -24.67 6.17
N ARG A 463 -19.74 -25.46 5.17
CA ARG A 463 -19.40 -26.87 5.40
C ARG A 463 -18.12 -27.01 6.22
N LEU A 464 -17.08 -26.22 5.91
CA LEU A 464 -15.79 -26.25 6.62
C LEU A 464 -15.89 -25.77 8.08
N SER A 465 -16.92 -24.99 8.44
CA SER A 465 -17.16 -24.56 9.83
C SER A 465 -17.76 -25.66 10.74
N LYS A 466 -18.29 -26.75 10.16
CA LYS A 466 -18.86 -27.87 10.92
C LYS A 466 -17.76 -28.66 11.63
N LYS A 467 -18.01 -29.03 12.91
CA LYS A 467 -17.01 -29.73 13.76
C LYS A 467 -16.70 -31.16 13.32
N ASN A 468 -17.64 -31.85 12.67
CA ASN A 468 -17.53 -33.26 12.34
C ASN A 468 -17.36 -33.52 10.84
N ILE A 469 -16.30 -32.94 10.25
CA ILE A 469 -15.95 -33.20 8.84
C ILE A 469 -14.84 -34.25 8.81
N ASP A 470 -15.04 -35.28 8.00
CA ASP A 470 -14.03 -36.28 7.67
C ASP A 470 -12.78 -35.59 7.03
N ARG A 471 -11.59 -36.13 7.32
CA ARG A 471 -10.31 -35.58 6.83
C ARG A 471 -10.27 -35.48 5.30
N LYS A 472 -10.69 -36.55 4.59
CA LYS A 472 -10.71 -36.61 3.13
C LYS A 472 -11.67 -35.57 2.54
N GLN A 473 -12.85 -35.43 3.13
CA GLN A 473 -13.84 -34.41 2.73
C GLN A 473 -13.33 -33.00 2.97
N LYS A 474 -12.61 -32.77 4.08
CA LYS A 474 -11.99 -31.48 4.37
C LYS A 474 -10.91 -31.12 3.35
N GLU A 475 -10.10 -32.06 2.90
CA GLU A 475 -9.08 -31.84 1.87
C GLU A 475 -9.72 -31.42 0.54
N ILE A 476 -10.75 -32.14 0.09
CA ILE A 476 -11.52 -31.82 -1.14
C ILE A 476 -12.16 -30.43 -1.06
N LEU A 477 -12.78 -30.09 0.08
CA LEU A 477 -13.39 -28.76 0.27
C LEU A 477 -12.34 -27.64 0.28
N MET A 478 -11.15 -27.91 0.79
CA MET A 478 -10.04 -26.95 0.76
C MET A 478 -9.50 -26.69 -0.65
N GLU A 479 -9.39 -27.73 -1.48
CA GLU A 479 -9.04 -27.61 -2.90
C GLU A 479 -10.09 -26.80 -3.67
N ALA A 480 -11.36 -27.16 -3.49
CA ALA A 480 -12.48 -26.43 -4.09
C ALA A 480 -12.50 -24.96 -3.65
N MET A 481 -12.13 -24.68 -2.40
CA MET A 481 -12.01 -23.32 -1.88
C MET A 481 -10.93 -22.50 -2.61
N ILE A 482 -9.76 -23.10 -2.87
CA ILE A 482 -8.67 -22.48 -3.64
C ILE A 482 -9.12 -22.14 -5.06
N VAL A 483 -9.87 -23.04 -5.71
CA VAL A 483 -10.42 -22.81 -7.04
C VAL A 483 -11.39 -21.63 -7.05
N THR A 484 -12.33 -21.58 -6.07
CA THR A 484 -13.28 -20.45 -6.00
C THR A 484 -12.57 -19.12 -5.74
N ILE A 485 -11.59 -19.08 -4.84
CA ILE A 485 -10.81 -17.87 -4.56
C ILE A 485 -10.08 -17.38 -5.82
N SER A 486 -9.43 -18.28 -6.53
CA SER A 486 -8.71 -17.96 -7.77
C SER A 486 -9.66 -17.47 -8.87
N GLY A 487 -10.81 -18.13 -9.04
CA GLY A 487 -11.82 -17.77 -10.02
C GLY A 487 -12.46 -16.41 -9.76
N ILE A 488 -12.85 -16.11 -8.51
CA ILE A 488 -13.39 -14.80 -8.11
C ILE A 488 -12.33 -13.70 -8.33
N SER A 489 -11.08 -13.98 -7.96
CA SER A 489 -9.98 -13.02 -8.14
C SER A 489 -9.74 -12.68 -9.61
N ALA A 490 -9.74 -13.68 -10.47
CA ALA A 490 -9.61 -13.50 -11.92
C ALA A 490 -10.81 -12.73 -12.50
N ALA A 491 -12.04 -13.09 -12.10
CA ALA A 491 -13.24 -12.39 -12.52
C ALA A 491 -13.23 -10.91 -12.15
N MET A 492 -12.81 -10.60 -10.94
CA MET A 492 -12.76 -9.22 -10.42
C MET A 492 -11.49 -8.47 -10.85
N LYS A 493 -10.55 -9.12 -11.55
CA LYS A 493 -9.21 -8.60 -11.83
C LYS A 493 -8.56 -8.05 -10.57
N ASN A 494 -8.61 -8.83 -9.51
CA ASN A 494 -8.01 -8.51 -8.23
C ASN A 494 -7.28 -9.74 -7.71
N THR A 495 -6.00 -9.79 -7.95
CA THR A 495 -5.12 -10.91 -7.68
C THR A 495 -4.29 -10.74 -6.38
N GLY A 496 -4.74 -9.84 -5.52
CA GLY A 496 -4.12 -9.62 -4.22
C GLY A 496 -3.65 -8.21 -3.96
#